data_b79fe52a539c3bd225eb33c2bcfcdc15
#
_entry.id   b79fe52a539c3bd225eb33c2bcfcdc15
#
_cell.length_a   1.000
_cell.length_b   1.000
_cell.length_c   1.000
_cell.angle_alpha   90.00
_cell.angle_beta   90.00
_cell.angle_gamma   90.00
#
_symmetry.space_group_name_H-M   'P 1'
#
loop_
_entity.id
_entity.type
_entity.pdbx_description
1 polymer ?
#
loop_
_entity_poly.entity_id
_entity_poly.type
_entity_poly.pdbx_seq_one_letter_code
_entity_poly.pdbx_strand_id
1 'polypeptide(L)'
;VHNTTLNRVRSEDGAWRALDGRDLMRHQHAAGAVGQAVMRDQLAATLGLDSWEVRDNGAAEVAFVPEEICRLLSSRRAEIERRYAPAVAALEEAKGRALTDRELWHVRQELNLASRRGKSAAAPETIAEIAERVDALVAADGQSFELVCADFDAHQARGHSRGGEALVEWSAEAVVSEAIAACGETSATFRAPDLTAEILRRLPPVLGLSPAETKELAERLTAAARNHPDLVQVSGRRGADPGADPYGRPTDDQFA
;
A
#
# COMPACT_ATOMS: atom_id res chain seq x y z
N VAL A 1 -1.70 11.27 -0.46
CA VAL A 1 -2.37 11.90 -1.62
C VAL A 1 -3.78 11.34 -1.70
N HIS A 2 -4.79 12.21 -1.77
CA HIS A 2 -6.18 11.83 -1.95
C HIS A 2 -6.62 12.21 -3.37
N ASN A 3 -7.04 11.20 -4.13
CA ASN A 3 -7.62 11.41 -5.46
C ASN A 3 -9.14 11.26 -5.37
N THR A 4 -9.87 12.25 -5.87
CA THR A 4 -11.32 12.22 -5.94
C THR A 4 -11.74 12.09 -7.41
N THR A 5 -12.42 11.01 -7.74
CA THR A 5 -12.95 10.77 -9.07
C THR A 5 -14.47 10.97 -9.06
N LEU A 6 -14.98 11.74 -10.00
CA LEU A 6 -16.42 11.92 -10.15
C LEU A 6 -17.06 10.60 -10.62
N ASN A 7 -18.16 10.20 -9.97
CA ASN A 7 -18.92 9.00 -10.39
C ASN A 7 -19.81 9.28 -11.61
N ARG A 8 -19.30 10.07 -12.57
CA ARG A 8 -19.99 10.40 -13.82
C ARG A 8 -19.02 10.53 -14.97
N VAL A 9 -19.35 9.90 -16.07
CA VAL A 9 -18.62 9.99 -17.33
C VAL A 9 -19.58 10.40 -18.45
N ARG A 10 -19.10 11.17 -19.40
CA ARG A 10 -19.84 11.47 -20.62
C ARG A 10 -19.47 10.44 -21.67
N SER A 11 -20.45 9.64 -22.13
CA SER A 11 -20.26 8.67 -23.18
C SER A 11 -20.15 9.33 -24.55
N GLU A 12 -19.69 8.60 -25.56
CA GLU A 12 -19.54 9.08 -26.94
C GLU A 12 -20.85 9.61 -27.53
N ASP A 13 -22.00 9.05 -27.12
CA ASP A 13 -23.35 9.51 -27.48
C ASP A 13 -23.75 10.80 -26.76
N GLY A 14 -22.87 11.38 -25.94
CA GLY A 14 -23.11 12.59 -25.18
C GLY A 14 -23.91 12.42 -23.89
N ALA A 15 -24.42 11.23 -23.60
CA ALA A 15 -25.17 10.96 -22.37
C ALA A 15 -24.26 10.84 -21.15
N TRP A 16 -24.73 11.33 -20.01
CA TRP A 16 -24.04 11.15 -18.72
C TRP A 16 -24.43 9.81 -18.11
N ARG A 17 -23.42 9.01 -17.77
CA ARG A 17 -23.57 7.69 -17.13
C ARG A 17 -22.77 7.60 -15.85
N ALA A 18 -23.11 6.63 -14.99
CA ALA A 18 -22.30 6.30 -13.84
C ALA A 18 -20.94 5.69 -14.29
N LEU A 19 -19.86 6.10 -13.64
CA LEU A 19 -18.55 5.48 -13.84
C LEU A 19 -18.59 4.04 -13.32
N ASP A 20 -18.15 3.08 -14.13
CA ASP A 20 -17.84 1.74 -13.62
C ASP A 20 -16.53 1.76 -12.83
N GLY A 21 -16.65 1.82 -11.51
CA GLY A 21 -15.49 1.91 -10.62
C GLY A 21 -14.79 0.57 -10.36
N ARG A 22 -15.23 -0.55 -10.93
CA ARG A 22 -14.68 -1.88 -10.65
C ARG A 22 -13.19 -1.95 -11.01
N ASP A 23 -12.80 -1.40 -12.15
CA ASP A 23 -11.39 -1.40 -12.56
C ASP A 23 -10.53 -0.50 -11.67
N LEU A 24 -11.05 0.63 -11.21
CA LEU A 24 -10.36 1.46 -10.23
C LEU A 24 -10.11 0.68 -8.93
N MET A 25 -11.12 -0.05 -8.45
CA MET A 25 -11.00 -0.87 -7.23
C MET A 25 -10.03 -2.04 -7.40
N ARG A 26 -9.99 -2.64 -8.59
CA ARG A 26 -9.04 -3.72 -8.91
C ARG A 26 -7.59 -3.26 -8.91
N HIS A 27 -7.32 -2.05 -9.39
CA HIS A 27 -5.98 -1.49 -9.49
C HIS A 27 -5.53 -0.71 -8.26
N GLN A 28 -6.37 -0.58 -7.23
CA GLN A 28 -6.05 0.28 -6.08
C GLN A 28 -4.75 -0.13 -5.35
N HIS A 29 -4.47 -1.44 -5.22
CA HIS A 29 -3.27 -1.93 -4.56
C HIS A 29 -2.02 -1.64 -5.39
N ALA A 30 -2.07 -1.89 -6.70
CA ALA A 30 -0.99 -1.57 -7.63
C ALA A 30 -0.72 -0.05 -7.67
N ALA A 31 -1.76 0.76 -7.78
CA ALA A 31 -1.64 2.22 -7.76
C ALA A 31 -1.06 2.73 -6.42
N GLY A 32 -1.47 2.11 -5.30
CA GLY A 32 -0.89 2.41 -3.99
C GLY A 32 0.60 2.08 -3.92
N ALA A 33 1.00 0.92 -4.43
CA ALA A 33 2.41 0.49 -4.43
C ALA A 33 3.29 1.39 -5.34
N VAL A 34 2.80 1.76 -6.54
CA VAL A 34 3.47 2.76 -7.40
C VAL A 34 3.63 4.09 -6.66
N GLY A 35 2.54 4.59 -6.05
CA GLY A 35 2.56 5.84 -5.31
C GLY A 35 3.56 5.84 -4.15
N GLN A 36 3.69 4.73 -3.43
CA GLN A 36 4.67 4.57 -2.36
C GLN A 36 6.11 4.54 -2.89
N ALA A 37 6.38 3.81 -3.98
CA ALA A 37 7.70 3.78 -4.59
C ALA A 37 8.13 5.18 -5.05
N VAL A 38 7.28 5.87 -5.80
CA VAL A 38 7.52 7.26 -6.25
C VAL A 38 7.74 8.20 -5.06
N MET A 39 6.94 8.06 -3.99
CA MET A 39 7.09 8.90 -2.80
C MET A 39 8.46 8.69 -2.14
N ARG A 40 8.92 7.45 -1.99
CA ARG A 40 10.23 7.15 -1.41
C ARG A 40 11.37 7.76 -2.24
N ASP A 41 11.35 7.58 -3.55
CA ASP A 41 12.33 8.16 -4.45
C ASP A 41 12.35 9.71 -4.38
N GLN A 42 11.17 10.33 -4.31
CA GLN A 42 11.07 11.78 -4.16
C GLN A 42 11.57 12.27 -2.79
N LEU A 43 11.26 11.56 -1.70
CA LEU A 43 11.76 11.89 -0.37
C LEU A 43 13.27 11.68 -0.26
N ALA A 44 13.81 10.64 -0.88
CA ALA A 44 15.26 10.44 -0.98
C ALA A 44 15.93 11.60 -1.75
N ALA A 45 15.36 11.98 -2.89
CA ALA A 45 15.92 13.04 -3.74
C ALA A 45 15.82 14.44 -3.10
N THR A 46 14.72 14.74 -2.37
CA THR A 46 14.46 16.08 -1.85
C THR A 46 14.91 16.29 -0.42
N LEU A 47 14.82 15.26 0.41
CA LEU A 47 15.12 15.30 1.84
C LEU A 47 16.26 14.37 2.25
N GLY A 48 16.90 13.65 1.33
CA GLY A 48 17.94 12.69 1.64
C GLY A 48 17.44 11.48 2.44
N LEU A 49 16.14 11.17 2.42
CA LEU A 49 15.54 10.04 3.13
C LEU A 49 15.69 8.76 2.29
N ASP A 50 16.84 8.14 2.35
CA ASP A 50 17.20 6.95 1.58
C ASP A 50 17.17 5.65 2.40
N SER A 51 16.99 5.74 3.73
CA SER A 51 16.96 4.60 4.64
C SER A 51 15.53 4.22 5.02
N TRP A 52 15.07 3.06 4.55
CA TRP A 52 13.72 2.57 4.73
C TRP A 52 13.72 1.11 5.18
N GLU A 53 12.82 0.78 6.07
CA GLU A 53 12.48 -0.60 6.43
C GLU A 53 11.18 -1.00 5.77
N VAL A 54 11.22 -2.09 5.01
CA VAL A 54 10.02 -2.66 4.37
C VAL A 54 9.48 -3.76 5.27
N ARG A 55 8.24 -3.59 5.74
CA ARG A 55 7.55 -4.57 6.58
C ARG A 55 6.94 -5.68 5.74
N ASP A 56 6.59 -6.81 6.36
CA ASP A 56 5.98 -7.98 5.71
C ASP A 56 4.72 -7.64 4.89
N ASN A 57 3.96 -6.64 5.31
CA ASN A 57 2.79 -6.15 4.58
C ASN A 57 3.14 -5.22 3.39
N GLY A 58 4.43 -5.01 3.10
CA GLY A 58 4.95 -4.15 2.05
C GLY A 58 4.89 -2.65 2.33
N ALA A 59 4.47 -2.24 3.55
CA ALA A 59 4.61 -0.85 3.96
C ALA A 59 6.08 -0.54 4.24
N ALA A 60 6.57 0.59 3.75
CA ALA A 60 7.90 1.08 4.06
C ALA A 60 7.83 2.20 5.09
N GLU A 61 8.65 2.10 6.11
CA GLU A 61 8.78 3.10 7.16
C GLU A 61 10.20 3.64 7.18
N VAL A 62 10.37 4.88 7.61
CA VAL A 62 11.69 5.50 7.71
C VAL A 62 12.47 4.82 8.84
N ALA A 63 13.62 4.24 8.51
CA ALA A 63 14.36 3.33 9.40
C ALA A 63 14.83 3.96 10.73
N PHE A 64 15.05 5.28 10.77
CA PHE A 64 15.47 5.97 11.99
C PHE A 64 14.31 6.47 12.87
N VAL A 65 13.05 6.29 12.46
CA VAL A 65 11.89 6.61 13.32
C VAL A 65 11.57 5.40 14.17
N PRO A 66 11.71 5.47 15.52
CA PRO A 66 11.42 4.35 16.39
C PRO A 66 9.99 3.82 16.22
N GLU A 67 9.85 2.49 16.23
CA GLU A 67 8.54 1.84 16.07
C GLU A 67 7.56 2.27 17.18
N GLU A 68 8.07 2.54 18.37
CA GLU A 68 7.28 3.03 19.50
C GLU A 68 6.60 4.36 19.15
N ILE A 69 7.31 5.28 18.53
CA ILE A 69 6.75 6.57 18.08
C ILE A 69 5.72 6.35 16.97
N CYS A 70 6.02 5.52 15.99
CA CYS A 70 5.06 5.17 14.94
C CYS A 70 3.78 4.56 15.52
N ARG A 71 3.90 3.70 16.53
CA ARG A 71 2.77 3.06 17.23
C ARG A 71 1.97 4.05 18.05
N LEU A 72 2.65 4.93 18.77
CA LEU A 72 2.05 6.00 19.58
C LEU A 72 1.20 6.95 18.73
N LEU A 73 1.71 7.36 17.57
CA LEU A 73 1.02 8.25 16.66
C LEU A 73 -0.10 7.56 15.88
N SER A 74 -0.13 6.23 15.85
CA SER A 74 -1.16 5.43 15.17
C SER A 74 -2.38 5.17 16.07
N SER A 75 -2.96 6.21 16.65
CA SER A 75 -4.05 6.15 17.64
C SER A 75 -5.26 5.31 17.18
N ARG A 76 -5.60 5.37 15.90
CA ARG A 76 -6.69 4.57 15.33
C ARG A 76 -6.37 3.07 15.32
N ARG A 77 -5.15 2.70 14.96
CA ARG A 77 -4.70 1.30 14.98
C ARG A 77 -4.72 0.77 16.41
N ALA A 78 -4.18 1.53 17.35
CA ALA A 78 -4.20 1.18 18.76
C ALA A 78 -5.65 0.99 19.31
N GLU A 79 -6.59 1.84 18.89
CA GLU A 79 -8.01 1.68 19.26
C GLU A 79 -8.62 0.39 18.68
N ILE A 80 -8.34 0.08 17.41
CA ILE A 80 -8.84 -1.14 16.77
C ILE A 80 -8.26 -2.37 17.47
N GLU A 81 -6.96 -2.41 17.72
CA GLU A 81 -6.29 -3.54 18.39
C GLU A 81 -6.82 -3.74 19.81
N ARG A 82 -7.01 -2.68 20.58
CA ARG A 82 -7.60 -2.76 21.92
C ARG A 82 -9.01 -3.33 21.92
N ARG A 83 -9.81 -3.07 20.90
CA ARG A 83 -11.20 -3.52 20.78
C ARG A 83 -11.33 -4.89 20.09
N TYR A 84 -10.31 -5.34 19.40
CA TYR A 84 -10.40 -6.54 18.55
C TYR A 84 -10.57 -7.82 19.37
N ALA A 85 -9.67 -8.08 20.32
CA ALA A 85 -9.73 -9.31 21.12
C ALA A 85 -11.04 -9.44 21.92
N PRO A 86 -11.54 -8.40 22.61
CA PRO A 86 -12.85 -8.44 23.28
C PRO A 86 -14.02 -8.69 22.31
N ALA A 87 -13.99 -8.09 21.12
CA ALA A 87 -15.05 -8.28 20.13
C ALA A 87 -15.08 -9.72 19.57
N VAL A 88 -13.89 -10.29 19.33
CA VAL A 88 -13.74 -11.70 18.91
C VAL A 88 -14.30 -12.61 20.00
N ALA A 89 -13.85 -12.46 21.25
CA ALA A 89 -14.28 -13.28 22.37
C ALA A 89 -15.80 -13.24 22.60
N ALA A 90 -16.41 -12.05 22.55
CA ALA A 90 -17.85 -11.91 22.68
C ALA A 90 -18.63 -12.62 21.56
N LEU A 91 -18.12 -12.59 20.34
CA LEU A 91 -18.77 -13.24 19.21
C LEU A 91 -18.57 -14.75 19.22
N GLU A 92 -17.42 -15.25 19.68
CA GLU A 92 -17.17 -16.69 19.91
C GLU A 92 -18.07 -17.26 21.00
N GLU A 93 -18.23 -16.54 22.12
CA GLU A 93 -19.16 -16.90 23.19
C GLU A 93 -20.59 -16.99 22.66
N ALA A 94 -21.04 -15.97 21.92
CA ALA A 94 -22.39 -15.95 21.34
C ALA A 94 -22.64 -17.08 20.34
N LYS A 95 -21.61 -17.54 19.62
CA LYS A 95 -21.71 -18.62 18.64
C LYS A 95 -21.42 -20.00 19.20
N GLY A 96 -20.83 -20.08 20.37
CA GLY A 96 -20.40 -21.35 21.00
C GLY A 96 -19.27 -22.06 20.24
N ARG A 97 -18.52 -21.35 19.39
CA ARG A 97 -17.38 -21.87 18.60
C ARG A 97 -16.39 -20.80 18.24
N ALA A 98 -15.17 -21.22 17.86
CA ALA A 98 -14.17 -20.31 17.28
C ALA A 98 -14.67 -19.70 15.96
N LEU A 99 -14.25 -18.47 15.71
CA LEU A 99 -14.57 -17.75 14.47
C LEU A 99 -13.73 -18.27 13.31
N THR A 100 -14.31 -18.29 12.13
CA THR A 100 -13.60 -18.53 10.86
C THR A 100 -12.81 -17.28 10.46
N ASP A 101 -11.79 -17.45 9.60
CA ASP A 101 -10.97 -16.33 9.09
C ASP A 101 -11.83 -15.22 8.44
N ARG A 102 -12.89 -15.60 7.75
CA ARG A 102 -13.84 -14.65 7.16
C ARG A 102 -14.58 -13.84 8.22
N GLU A 103 -14.98 -14.49 9.33
CA GLU A 103 -15.66 -13.81 10.44
C GLU A 103 -14.69 -12.88 11.18
N LEU A 104 -13.46 -13.33 11.42
CA LEU A 104 -12.38 -12.50 11.98
C LEU A 104 -12.11 -11.26 11.10
N TRP A 105 -12.05 -11.44 9.80
CA TRP A 105 -11.92 -10.34 8.85
C TRP A 105 -13.10 -9.35 8.95
N HIS A 106 -14.34 -9.84 9.05
CA HIS A 106 -15.52 -8.98 9.24
C HIS A 106 -15.47 -8.17 10.54
N VAL A 107 -15.11 -8.80 11.66
CA VAL A 107 -14.92 -8.11 12.94
C VAL A 107 -13.91 -6.97 12.77
N ARG A 108 -12.79 -7.24 12.12
CA ARG A 108 -11.77 -6.21 11.86
C ARG A 108 -12.29 -5.08 10.97
N GLN A 109 -13.08 -5.39 9.95
CA GLN A 109 -13.69 -4.38 9.06
C GLN A 109 -14.72 -3.51 9.80
N GLU A 110 -15.56 -4.10 10.63
CA GLU A 110 -16.55 -3.36 11.45
C GLU A 110 -15.85 -2.39 12.42
N LEU A 111 -14.81 -2.84 13.11
CA LEU A 111 -14.01 -1.98 13.98
C LEU A 111 -13.31 -0.87 13.21
N ASN A 112 -12.82 -1.16 12.02
CA ASN A 112 -12.23 -0.20 11.11
C ASN A 112 -13.23 0.90 10.70
N LEU A 113 -14.47 0.54 10.44
CA LEU A 113 -15.52 1.50 10.12
C LEU A 113 -15.95 2.29 11.35
N ALA A 114 -16.15 1.61 12.48
CA ALA A 114 -16.57 2.22 13.75
C ALA A 114 -15.53 3.18 14.34
N SER A 115 -14.23 2.93 14.11
CA SER A 115 -13.14 3.82 14.55
C SER A 115 -12.97 5.07 13.69
N ARG A 116 -13.70 5.20 12.58
CA ARG A 116 -13.68 6.44 11.79
C ARG A 116 -14.40 7.53 12.58
N ARG A 117 -13.63 8.50 13.04
CA ARG A 117 -14.22 9.71 13.63
C ARG A 117 -15.05 10.41 12.56
N GLY A 118 -16.29 10.81 12.91
CA GLY A 118 -17.08 11.70 12.08
C GLY A 118 -16.27 12.96 11.78
N LYS A 119 -16.51 13.58 10.63
CA LYS A 119 -15.93 14.89 10.34
C LYS A 119 -16.39 15.85 11.44
N SER A 120 -15.45 16.29 12.29
CA SER A 120 -15.73 17.28 13.30
C SER A 120 -16.16 18.59 12.61
N ALA A 121 -17.16 19.27 13.18
CA ALA A 121 -17.51 20.63 12.81
C ALA A 121 -16.47 21.66 13.32
N ALA A 122 -15.49 21.22 14.12
CA ALA A 122 -14.38 22.06 14.57
C ALA A 122 -13.47 22.45 13.39
N ALA A 123 -12.89 23.63 13.49
CA ALA A 123 -11.86 24.06 12.55
C ALA A 123 -10.72 23.03 12.48
N PRO A 124 -10.12 22.82 11.31
CA PRO A 124 -8.98 21.93 11.21
C PRO A 124 -7.82 22.47 12.07
N GLU A 125 -7.13 21.54 12.78
CA GLU A 125 -5.93 21.88 13.53
C GLU A 125 -4.88 22.53 12.60
N THR A 126 -4.21 23.55 13.10
CA THR A 126 -3.04 24.13 12.43
C THR A 126 -1.84 23.18 12.56
N ILE A 127 -0.82 23.38 11.73
CA ILE A 127 0.43 22.60 11.80
C ILE A 127 1.08 22.77 13.18
N ALA A 128 1.05 23.97 13.76
CA ALA A 128 1.60 24.22 15.09
C ALA A 128 0.86 23.43 16.19
N GLU A 129 -0.47 23.44 16.18
CA GLU A 129 -1.27 22.66 17.15
C GLU A 129 -1.05 21.15 16.99
N ILE A 130 -0.87 20.67 15.75
CA ILE A 130 -0.51 19.26 15.50
C ILE A 130 0.88 18.97 16.09
N ALA A 131 1.86 19.83 15.87
CA ALA A 131 3.22 19.66 16.39
C ALA A 131 3.21 19.61 17.93
N GLU A 132 2.59 20.59 18.59
CA GLU A 132 2.46 20.63 20.06
C GLU A 132 1.78 19.38 20.63
N ARG A 133 0.73 18.89 19.96
CA ARG A 133 0.02 17.66 20.37
C ARG A 133 0.90 16.41 20.19
N VAL A 134 1.68 16.34 19.11
CA VAL A 134 2.62 15.24 18.86
C VAL A 134 3.72 15.25 19.91
N ASP A 135 4.33 16.41 20.17
CA ASP A 135 5.38 16.56 21.18
C ASP A 135 4.88 16.14 22.57
N ALA A 136 3.69 16.58 22.95
CA ALA A 136 3.08 16.21 24.22
C ALA A 136 2.81 14.70 24.33
N LEU A 137 2.36 14.06 23.25
CA LEU A 137 2.14 12.61 23.22
C LEU A 137 3.46 11.82 23.35
N VAL A 138 4.48 12.23 22.63
CA VAL A 138 5.80 11.59 22.62
C VAL A 138 6.46 11.74 23.99
N ALA A 139 6.40 12.94 24.58
CA ALA A 139 6.93 13.21 25.91
C ALA A 139 6.20 12.44 27.01
N ALA A 140 4.87 12.27 26.91
CA ALA A 140 4.09 11.50 27.88
C ALA A 140 4.45 10.01 27.89
N ASP A 141 4.96 9.47 26.77
CA ASP A 141 5.47 8.09 26.65
C ASP A 141 6.97 7.97 27.03
N GLY A 142 7.59 9.04 27.51
CA GLY A 142 9.00 9.07 27.87
C GLY A 142 9.95 9.11 26.67
N GLN A 143 9.45 9.37 25.48
CA GLN A 143 10.22 9.53 24.25
C GLN A 143 10.55 11.00 23.99
N SER A 144 11.46 11.26 23.06
CA SER A 144 11.82 12.62 22.64
C SER A 144 11.76 12.76 21.14
N PHE A 145 10.95 13.71 20.67
CA PHE A 145 10.90 14.04 19.25
C PHE A 145 12.18 14.77 18.79
N GLU A 146 12.87 15.43 19.71
CA GLU A 146 14.19 16.03 19.43
C GLU A 146 15.22 14.99 18.99
N LEU A 147 15.20 13.78 19.60
CA LEU A 147 16.08 12.69 19.17
C LEU A 147 15.79 12.25 17.75
N VAL A 148 14.51 12.15 17.38
CA VAL A 148 14.11 11.82 16.00
C VAL A 148 14.57 12.90 15.01
N CYS A 149 14.46 14.18 15.40
CA CYS A 149 14.96 15.29 14.58
C CYS A 149 16.50 15.25 14.46
N ALA A 150 17.21 14.96 15.55
CA ALA A 150 18.66 14.82 15.52
C ALA A 150 19.12 13.65 14.65
N ASP A 151 18.41 12.52 14.69
CA ASP A 151 18.66 11.36 13.83
C ASP A 151 18.38 11.69 12.37
N PHE A 152 17.32 12.47 12.08
CA PHE A 152 17.04 12.98 10.75
C PHE A 152 18.16 13.89 10.22
N ASP A 153 18.60 14.86 11.03
CA ASP A 153 19.69 15.77 10.65
C ASP A 153 21.00 15.01 10.42
N ALA A 154 21.30 14.04 11.29
CA ALA A 154 22.47 13.17 11.14
C ALA A 154 22.35 12.29 9.88
N HIS A 155 21.14 11.83 9.56
CA HIS A 155 20.87 11.05 8.33
C HIS A 155 21.05 11.92 7.09
N GLN A 156 20.48 13.12 7.08
CA GLN A 156 20.67 14.09 5.99
C GLN A 156 22.15 14.41 5.76
N ALA A 157 22.91 14.64 6.84
CA ALA A 157 24.34 14.93 6.73
C ALA A 157 25.11 13.76 6.09
N ARG A 158 24.73 12.52 6.38
CA ARG A 158 25.32 11.32 5.75
C ARG A 158 24.89 11.16 4.30
N GLY A 159 23.63 11.40 3.97
CA GLY A 159 23.07 11.28 2.61
C GLY A 159 23.73 12.23 1.63
N HIS A 160 24.00 13.47 2.04
CA HIS A 160 24.74 14.43 1.21
C HIS A 160 26.20 14.02 0.97
N SER A 161 26.78 13.21 1.87
CA SER A 161 28.14 12.67 1.72
C SER A 161 28.18 11.42 0.82
N ARG A 162 27.03 10.77 0.62
CA ARG A 162 26.89 9.51 -0.12
C ARG A 162 26.55 9.66 -1.60
N GLY A 163 26.73 10.82 -2.19
CA GLY A 163 26.50 11.10 -3.61
C GLY A 163 27.27 10.20 -4.59
N GLY A 164 27.24 8.89 -4.34
CA GLY A 164 27.94 7.88 -5.15
C GLY A 164 27.87 6.45 -4.58
N GLU A 165 27.17 6.18 -3.49
CA GLU A 165 26.97 4.77 -3.11
C GLU A 165 26.06 4.09 -4.11
N ALA A 166 26.58 2.96 -4.66
CA ALA A 166 25.91 2.15 -5.65
C ALA A 166 24.49 1.80 -5.16
N LEU A 167 23.50 2.04 -6.04
CA LEU A 167 22.17 1.49 -5.88
C LEU A 167 22.30 0.01 -5.50
N VAL A 168 21.54 -0.43 -4.54
CA VAL A 168 21.52 -1.84 -4.11
C VAL A 168 21.37 -2.71 -5.36
N GLU A 169 22.34 -3.60 -5.58
CA GLU A 169 22.28 -4.53 -6.71
C GLU A 169 21.09 -5.48 -6.49
N TRP A 170 20.15 -5.49 -7.41
CA TRP A 170 18.95 -6.31 -7.35
C TRP A 170 18.73 -7.05 -8.68
N SER A 171 18.13 -8.22 -8.60
CA SER A 171 17.81 -9.04 -9.78
C SER A 171 16.34 -8.93 -10.11
N ALA A 172 16.03 -8.53 -11.35
CA ALA A 172 14.67 -8.49 -11.86
C ALA A 172 13.98 -9.87 -11.81
N GLU A 173 14.75 -10.94 -12.08
CA GLU A 173 14.26 -12.32 -12.03
C GLU A 173 13.93 -12.73 -10.60
N ALA A 174 14.78 -12.43 -9.62
CA ALA A 174 14.54 -12.73 -8.22
C ALA A 174 13.28 -12.00 -7.71
N VAL A 175 13.15 -10.70 -7.99
CA VAL A 175 11.98 -9.90 -7.62
C VAL A 175 10.69 -10.47 -8.21
N VAL A 176 10.71 -10.87 -9.47
CA VAL A 176 9.55 -11.47 -10.14
C VAL A 176 9.19 -12.82 -9.53
N SER A 177 10.17 -13.71 -9.32
CA SER A 177 9.94 -15.04 -8.73
C SER A 177 9.38 -14.94 -7.30
N GLU A 178 9.95 -14.08 -6.47
CA GLU A 178 9.47 -13.83 -5.11
C GLU A 178 8.06 -13.22 -5.08
N ALA A 179 7.74 -12.32 -6.01
CA ALA A 179 6.42 -11.74 -6.12
C ALA A 179 5.36 -12.78 -6.51
N ILE A 180 5.69 -13.69 -7.43
CA ILE A 180 4.82 -14.80 -7.83
C ILE A 180 4.58 -15.73 -6.64
N ALA A 181 5.64 -16.12 -5.92
CA ALA A 181 5.53 -16.98 -4.74
C ALA A 181 4.59 -16.37 -3.68
N ALA A 182 4.75 -15.09 -3.36
CA ALA A 182 3.92 -14.42 -2.37
C ALA A 182 2.46 -14.24 -2.80
N CYS A 183 2.21 -14.01 -4.09
CA CYS A 183 0.84 -14.04 -4.59
C CYS A 183 0.20 -15.42 -4.37
N GLY A 184 0.94 -16.51 -4.66
CA GLY A 184 0.51 -17.89 -4.48
C GLY A 184 0.24 -18.26 -3.01
N GLU A 185 1.05 -17.76 -2.08
CA GLU A 185 0.82 -17.95 -0.64
C GLU A 185 -0.47 -17.30 -0.15
N THR A 186 -0.83 -16.17 -0.75
CA THR A 186 -2.01 -15.40 -0.33
C THR A 186 -3.30 -15.94 -0.95
N SER A 187 -3.25 -16.41 -2.19
CA SER A 187 -4.44 -16.88 -2.92
C SER A 187 -4.06 -17.88 -4.00
N ALA A 188 -4.90 -18.90 -4.18
CA ALA A 188 -4.75 -19.87 -5.26
C ALA A 188 -4.88 -19.25 -6.67
N THR A 189 -5.49 -18.08 -6.79
CA THR A 189 -5.55 -17.31 -8.04
C THR A 189 -5.44 -15.83 -7.75
N PHE A 190 -4.70 -15.08 -8.56
CA PHE A 190 -4.48 -13.65 -8.42
C PHE A 190 -4.50 -12.95 -9.78
N ARG A 191 -4.53 -11.64 -9.78
CA ARG A 191 -4.62 -10.82 -10.99
C ARG A 191 -3.32 -10.06 -11.25
N ALA A 192 -3.14 -9.60 -12.48
CA ALA A 192 -2.01 -8.77 -12.84
C ALA A 192 -1.78 -7.55 -11.92
N PRO A 193 -2.80 -6.80 -11.46
CA PRO A 193 -2.59 -5.72 -10.50
C PRO A 193 -2.04 -6.19 -9.14
N ASP A 194 -2.44 -7.39 -8.67
CA ASP A 194 -1.93 -7.95 -7.43
C ASP A 194 -0.44 -8.29 -7.58
N LEU A 195 -0.08 -8.89 -8.70
CA LEU A 195 1.31 -9.18 -9.06
C LEU A 195 2.15 -7.90 -9.19
N THR A 196 1.62 -6.85 -9.83
CA THR A 196 2.29 -5.54 -9.90
C THR A 196 2.56 -4.97 -8.51
N ALA A 197 1.60 -5.06 -7.61
CA ALA A 197 1.77 -4.59 -6.24
C ALA A 197 2.87 -5.36 -5.50
N GLU A 198 2.90 -6.69 -5.64
CA GLU A 198 3.91 -7.54 -5.01
C GLU A 198 5.32 -7.32 -5.59
N ILE A 199 5.45 -7.12 -6.89
CA ILE A 199 6.71 -6.74 -7.54
C ILE A 199 7.25 -5.44 -6.93
N LEU A 200 6.42 -4.39 -6.87
CA LEU A 200 6.84 -3.08 -6.36
C LEU A 200 7.21 -3.10 -4.85
N ARG A 201 6.63 -4.01 -4.08
CA ARG A 201 6.97 -4.20 -2.66
C ARG A 201 8.34 -4.85 -2.46
N ARG A 202 8.81 -5.62 -3.44
CA ARG A 202 10.10 -6.34 -3.41
C ARG A 202 11.24 -5.61 -4.07
N LEU A 203 10.95 -4.53 -4.77
CA LEU A 203 11.98 -3.63 -5.27
C LEU A 203 12.70 -2.94 -4.10
N PRO A 204 13.98 -2.58 -4.28
CA PRO A 204 14.67 -1.73 -3.33
C PRO A 204 13.82 -0.51 -2.96
N PRO A 205 13.83 -0.08 -1.70
CA PRO A 205 12.99 1.04 -1.24
C PRO A 205 13.20 2.33 -2.01
N VAL A 206 14.42 2.59 -2.46
CA VAL A 206 14.81 3.75 -3.27
C VAL A 206 15.53 3.26 -4.52
N LEU A 207 15.04 3.66 -5.66
CA LEU A 207 15.58 3.29 -6.99
C LEU A 207 16.25 4.47 -7.70
N GLY A 208 16.02 5.69 -7.24
CA GLY A 208 16.48 6.91 -7.89
C GLY A 208 15.75 7.20 -9.21
N LEU A 209 14.54 6.69 -9.37
CA LEU A 209 13.76 6.81 -10.59
C LEU A 209 12.76 7.97 -10.53
N SER A 210 12.51 8.56 -11.69
CA SER A 210 11.38 9.48 -11.86
C SER A 210 10.05 8.73 -11.79
N PRO A 211 8.92 9.43 -11.55
CA PRO A 211 7.59 8.80 -11.56
C PRO A 211 7.26 8.05 -12.85
N ALA A 212 7.72 8.55 -13.99
CA ALA A 212 7.51 7.91 -15.29
C ALA A 212 8.33 6.62 -15.43
N GLU A 213 9.60 6.66 -15.03
CA GLU A 213 10.49 5.49 -15.04
C GLU A 213 10.04 4.40 -14.05
N THR A 214 9.55 4.80 -12.86
CA THR A 214 8.97 3.84 -11.88
C THR A 214 7.77 3.12 -12.47
N LYS A 215 6.87 3.85 -13.15
CA LYS A 215 5.72 3.26 -13.84
C LYS A 215 6.16 2.31 -14.95
N GLU A 216 7.09 2.74 -15.80
CA GLU A 216 7.63 1.92 -16.90
C GLU A 216 8.31 0.64 -16.39
N LEU A 217 9.07 0.74 -15.30
CA LEU A 217 9.69 -0.41 -14.65
C LEU A 217 8.61 -1.39 -14.14
N ALA A 218 7.58 -0.90 -13.46
CA ALA A 218 6.48 -1.72 -12.97
C ALA A 218 5.76 -2.46 -14.11
N GLU A 219 5.46 -1.77 -15.22
CA GLU A 219 4.84 -2.35 -16.41
C GLU A 219 5.73 -3.42 -17.05
N ARG A 220 7.01 -3.16 -17.18
CA ARG A 220 8.00 -4.09 -17.74
C ARG A 220 8.15 -5.36 -16.91
N LEU A 221 8.29 -5.22 -15.57
CA LEU A 221 8.41 -6.37 -14.68
C LEU A 221 7.12 -7.18 -14.62
N THR A 222 5.97 -6.52 -14.62
CA THR A 222 4.68 -7.21 -14.67
C THR A 222 4.50 -7.98 -15.99
N ALA A 223 4.94 -7.41 -17.10
CA ALA A 223 4.91 -8.10 -18.40
C ALA A 223 5.86 -9.31 -18.44
N ALA A 224 7.05 -9.20 -17.84
CA ALA A 224 7.97 -10.32 -17.69
C ALA A 224 7.37 -11.42 -16.81
N ALA A 225 6.77 -11.05 -15.68
CA ALA A 225 6.14 -11.99 -14.77
C ALA A 225 4.99 -12.80 -15.41
N ARG A 226 4.19 -12.18 -16.27
CA ARG A 226 3.11 -12.86 -17.01
C ARG A 226 3.60 -14.01 -17.89
N ASN A 227 4.86 -13.97 -18.32
CA ASN A 227 5.48 -14.99 -19.14
C ASN A 227 6.36 -15.96 -18.32
N HIS A 228 6.32 -15.86 -16.99
CA HIS A 228 7.12 -16.72 -16.11
C HIS A 228 6.63 -18.18 -16.19
N PRO A 229 7.56 -19.18 -16.23
CA PRO A 229 7.18 -20.58 -16.38
C PRO A 229 6.31 -21.12 -15.24
N ASP A 230 6.42 -20.55 -14.04
CA ASP A 230 5.65 -20.96 -12.85
C ASP A 230 4.23 -20.36 -12.83
N LEU A 231 3.87 -19.52 -13.79
CA LEU A 231 2.53 -18.95 -13.88
C LEU A 231 1.69 -19.63 -14.94
N VAL A 232 0.49 -20.03 -14.54
CA VAL A 232 -0.53 -20.54 -15.46
C VAL A 232 -1.67 -19.53 -15.58
N GLN A 233 -1.90 -19.02 -16.77
CA GLN A 233 -3.06 -18.18 -17.02
C GLN A 233 -4.34 -19.01 -16.97
N VAL A 234 -5.19 -18.79 -15.96
CA VAL A 234 -6.42 -19.58 -15.73
C VAL A 234 -7.67 -18.87 -16.26
N SER A 235 -7.61 -17.54 -16.49
CA SER A 235 -8.67 -16.80 -17.18
C SER A 235 -8.14 -16.25 -18.50
N GLY A 236 -8.62 -16.80 -19.52
CA GLY A 236 -8.46 -16.34 -20.89
C GLY A 236 -9.41 -17.17 -21.70
N ARG A 237 -10.41 -16.56 -22.31
CA ARG A 237 -11.22 -17.29 -23.29
C ARG A 237 -10.28 -17.76 -24.39
N ARG A 238 -9.83 -19.01 -24.33
CA ARG A 238 -9.28 -19.67 -25.52
C ARG A 238 -10.34 -19.57 -26.61
N GLY A 239 -10.11 -18.71 -27.61
CA GLY A 239 -10.99 -18.60 -28.77
C GLY A 239 -12.24 -17.74 -28.61
N ALA A 240 -12.34 -16.84 -27.67
CA ALA A 240 -13.40 -15.85 -27.66
C ALA A 240 -13.08 -14.74 -28.67
N ASP A 241 -13.99 -14.56 -29.61
CA ASP A 241 -14.05 -13.44 -30.54
C ASP A 241 -13.97 -12.13 -29.73
N PRO A 242 -13.00 -11.21 -30.00
CA PRO A 242 -12.92 -9.92 -29.33
C PRO A 242 -14.19 -9.07 -29.42
N GLY A 243 -15.14 -9.43 -30.31
CA GLY A 243 -16.44 -8.80 -30.44
C GLY A 243 -17.53 -9.31 -29.47
N ALA A 244 -17.26 -10.30 -28.63
CA ALA A 244 -18.31 -10.97 -27.83
C ALA A 244 -18.60 -10.36 -26.45
N ASP A 245 -17.85 -9.36 -25.96
CA ASP A 245 -18.25 -8.58 -24.78
C ASP A 245 -18.97 -7.29 -25.21
N PRO A 246 -20.34 -7.24 -25.10
CA PRO A 246 -21.11 -6.06 -25.50
C PRO A 246 -20.77 -4.80 -24.66
N TYR A 247 -19.93 -4.93 -23.66
CA TYR A 247 -19.53 -3.82 -22.77
C TYR A 247 -18.05 -3.45 -22.89
N GLY A 248 -17.28 -4.05 -23.81
CA GLY A 248 -15.87 -3.73 -24.05
C GLY A 248 -14.98 -3.89 -22.83
N ARG A 249 -15.31 -4.83 -21.93
CA ARG A 249 -14.56 -5.01 -20.68
C ARG A 249 -13.22 -5.66 -20.97
N PRO A 250 -12.12 -5.10 -20.45
CA PRO A 250 -10.84 -5.78 -20.52
C PRO A 250 -10.96 -7.17 -19.88
N THR A 251 -10.45 -8.18 -20.55
CA THR A 251 -10.36 -9.53 -19.97
C THR A 251 -9.41 -9.49 -18.79
N ASP A 252 -9.91 -9.87 -17.61
CA ASP A 252 -9.07 -10.02 -16.43
C ASP A 252 -8.12 -11.20 -16.65
N ASP A 253 -6.82 -10.90 -16.77
CA ASP A 253 -5.80 -11.93 -16.72
C ASP A 253 -5.71 -12.43 -15.26
N GLN A 254 -6.16 -13.66 -15.02
CA GLN A 254 -5.96 -14.37 -13.76
C GLN A 254 -4.89 -15.44 -13.95
N PHE A 255 -4.06 -15.58 -12.93
CA PHE A 255 -2.96 -16.53 -12.88
C PHE A 255 -3.11 -17.45 -11.66
N ALA A 256 -2.58 -18.66 -11.78
CA ALA A 256 -2.42 -19.64 -10.71
C ALA A 256 -1.00 -20.18 -10.73
#